data_4c1fae569b946db1c109c487105d0faf
#
_entry.id   4c1fae569b946db1c109c487105d0faf
#
_cell.length_a   1.000
_cell.length_b   1.000
_cell.length_c   1.000
_cell.angle_alpha   90.00
_cell.angle_beta   90.00
_cell.angle_gamma   90.00
#
_symmetry.space_group_name_H-M   'P 1'
#
loop_
_entity.id
_entity.type
_entity.pdbx_description
1 polymer ?
#
loop_
_entity_poly.entity_id
_entity_poly.type
_entity_poly.pdbx_seq_one_letter_code
_entity_poly.pdbx_strand_id
1 'polypeptide(L)'
;MADHEYTSLKVLLQGSSTEGQLASVPEESTTGFTDALPPSDSYRDSIRRVSVVCSDWRIRSRQSGSTDSAASRSTNSSYSSNSASIGTATSELRKIAQRMASDGYTQRMVQAFHTVSLTHTFGQDRALRKWFIELDVDWVLDVLLKLLLEEASVYSLKELVRRWIRALTVIVASVTTISDAPAAAQFVTASVSAMLVFVDAMVQVNGEEKLQAMLQMYICVCSASYGILPHTISSGAQSILNDINSSMDRQGNKLIESICDTMVQVRRTLMKDDNLCATEILEGGGEVHKNTKLMVDYIVLMSKAHASTQMNSGQSHNTGKLGGLIHYTIDYLNNLLVRKSELCSDPSLRYLFLLNNSYFIVQMVSKTSVSLNLEQLCGHQTELKLTPECEKYMDSYLDVSWRNVLSFIPKSNFHGPLRRWIHTTSLAKFQSAFDNTYQAQKFWKVPEPRLRSLLRETIIKRVISAYNDYLKEHPELEKHVSGGSSSPKILEEMLGELFEG
;
A
#
# COMPACT_ATOMS: atom_id res chain seq x y z
N MET A 1 3.36 -40.12 11.79
CA MET A 1 2.10 -39.47 11.39
C MET A 1 2.31 -38.01 10.96
N ALA A 2 3.22 -37.25 11.57
CA ALA A 2 3.49 -35.83 11.20
C ALA A 2 4.07 -35.65 9.78
N ASP A 3 4.87 -36.54 9.28
CA ASP A 3 5.55 -36.40 7.98
C ASP A 3 4.62 -36.57 6.76
N HIS A 4 3.51 -37.28 6.91
CA HIS A 4 2.53 -37.46 5.81
C HIS A 4 1.61 -36.24 5.64
N GLU A 5 1.32 -35.50 6.74
CA GLU A 5 0.53 -34.28 6.72
C GLU A 5 1.34 -33.10 6.13
N TYR A 6 2.65 -33.08 6.40
CA TYR A 6 3.56 -32.03 5.88
C TYR A 6 3.68 -32.06 4.35
N THR A 7 3.66 -33.27 3.76
CA THR A 7 3.72 -33.43 2.30
C THR A 7 2.42 -32.97 1.63
N SER A 8 1.26 -33.15 2.26
CA SER A 8 -0.04 -32.73 1.76
C SER A 8 -0.19 -31.20 1.74
N LEU A 9 0.30 -30.51 2.77
CA LEU A 9 0.35 -29.04 2.86
C LEU A 9 1.25 -28.43 1.77
N LYS A 10 2.38 -29.06 1.50
CA LYS A 10 3.33 -28.58 0.49
C LYS A 10 2.78 -28.69 -0.93
N VAL A 11 1.97 -29.70 -1.22
CA VAL A 11 1.28 -29.88 -2.51
C VAL A 11 0.18 -28.84 -2.72
N LEU A 12 -0.57 -28.51 -1.68
CA LEU A 12 -1.61 -27.45 -1.73
C LEU A 12 -1.01 -26.05 -2.00
N LEU A 13 0.18 -25.80 -1.48
CA LEU A 13 0.85 -24.49 -1.62
C LEU A 13 1.66 -24.35 -2.91
N GLN A 14 2.15 -25.44 -3.51
CA GLN A 14 3.07 -25.39 -4.67
C GLN A 14 2.39 -25.50 -6.03
N GLY A 15 1.09 -25.80 -6.13
CA GLY A 15 0.38 -25.88 -7.42
C GLY A 15 1.13 -26.78 -8.41
N SER A 16 1.39 -28.05 -8.04
CA SER A 16 2.30 -28.89 -8.78
C SER A 16 1.72 -29.35 -10.11
N SER A 17 2.42 -28.98 -11.18
CA SER A 17 2.43 -29.74 -12.43
C SER A 17 3.31 -30.96 -12.24
N THR A 18 2.71 -32.08 -11.89
CA THR A 18 3.34 -33.40 -12.12
C THR A 18 2.23 -34.39 -12.45
N GLU A 19 2.22 -34.81 -13.70
CA GLU A 19 1.53 -36.00 -14.16
C GLU A 19 2.10 -37.22 -13.42
N GLY A 20 1.32 -37.80 -12.51
CA GLY A 20 1.59 -39.06 -11.88
C GLY A 20 0.49 -40.05 -12.26
N GLN A 21 0.81 -41.03 -13.11
CA GLN A 21 -0.03 -42.18 -13.40
C GLN A 21 -0.50 -42.84 -12.12
N LEU A 22 -1.79 -42.88 -11.88
CA LEU A 22 -2.42 -43.70 -10.85
C LEU A 22 -3.17 -44.83 -11.49
N ALA A 23 -2.83 -46.04 -11.02
CA ALA A 23 -3.35 -47.32 -11.45
C ALA A 23 -4.87 -47.42 -11.30
N SER A 24 -5.48 -48.07 -12.29
CA SER A 24 -6.89 -48.35 -12.45
C SER A 24 -7.45 -49.24 -11.32
N VAL A 25 -8.54 -48.77 -10.70
CA VAL A 25 -9.45 -49.61 -9.89
C VAL A 25 -10.78 -49.68 -10.68
N PRO A 26 -11.46 -50.85 -10.75
CA PRO A 26 -12.58 -51.10 -11.66
C PRO A 26 -13.83 -50.28 -11.28
N GLU A 27 -14.45 -49.68 -12.29
CA GLU A 27 -15.73 -49.00 -12.18
C GLU A 27 -16.90 -50.00 -12.06
N GLU A 28 -17.70 -49.81 -11.00
CA GLU A 28 -19.07 -50.28 -11.01
C GLU A 28 -19.99 -49.31 -11.74
N SER A 29 -20.68 -49.82 -12.71
CA SER A 29 -21.57 -49.13 -13.62
C SER A 29 -22.77 -48.55 -12.89
N THR A 30 -22.96 -47.24 -12.93
CA THR A 30 -24.24 -46.56 -12.76
C THR A 30 -24.40 -45.46 -13.80
N THR A 31 -25.28 -45.75 -14.71
CA THR A 31 -26.06 -44.93 -15.66
C THR A 31 -25.81 -43.44 -15.76
N GLY A 32 -25.26 -43.07 -16.91
CA GLY A 32 -25.75 -42.02 -17.77
C GLY A 32 -25.61 -40.58 -17.33
N PHE A 33 -24.38 -40.08 -17.28
CA PHE A 33 -24.12 -38.65 -17.49
C PHE A 33 -23.00 -38.58 -18.52
N THR A 34 -23.36 -38.40 -19.79
CA THR A 34 -22.39 -38.12 -20.84
C THR A 34 -21.73 -36.77 -20.55
N ASP A 35 -20.51 -36.80 -20.03
CA ASP A 35 -19.61 -35.68 -19.97
C ASP A 35 -19.15 -35.30 -21.37
N ALA A 36 -19.93 -34.48 -22.06
CA ALA A 36 -19.42 -33.72 -23.19
C ALA A 36 -18.86 -32.41 -22.62
N LEU A 37 -17.62 -32.45 -22.15
CA LEU A 37 -16.82 -31.26 -21.89
C LEU A 37 -16.52 -30.56 -23.21
N PRO A 38 -16.80 -29.27 -23.35
CA PRO A 38 -16.27 -28.51 -24.48
C PRO A 38 -14.75 -28.46 -24.37
N PRO A 39 -14.03 -28.58 -25.50
CA PRO A 39 -12.57 -28.61 -25.51
C PRO A 39 -11.98 -27.26 -25.13
N SER A 40 -10.90 -27.34 -24.37
CA SER A 40 -9.77 -26.41 -24.34
C SER A 40 -9.86 -25.23 -23.43
N ASP A 41 -10.19 -24.90 -22.48
CA ASP A 41 -9.74 -23.98 -21.39
C ASP A 41 -10.66 -24.18 -20.17
N SER A 42 -10.13 -24.86 -19.16
CA SER A 42 -10.78 -24.94 -17.84
C SER A 42 -11.08 -23.53 -17.35
N TYR A 43 -12.29 -23.28 -16.84
CA TYR A 43 -12.63 -22.00 -16.21
C TYR A 43 -11.62 -21.67 -15.09
N ARG A 44 -11.13 -22.68 -14.38
CA ARG A 44 -10.06 -22.57 -13.38
C ARG A 44 -8.83 -21.86 -13.93
N ASP A 45 -8.35 -22.26 -15.11
CA ASP A 45 -7.17 -21.64 -15.74
C ASP A 45 -7.46 -20.22 -16.21
N SER A 46 -8.65 -19.98 -16.74
CA SER A 46 -9.09 -18.62 -17.10
C SER A 46 -9.15 -17.71 -15.88
N ILE A 47 -9.69 -18.18 -14.75
CA ILE A 47 -9.76 -17.45 -13.48
C ILE A 47 -8.34 -17.18 -12.92
N ARG A 48 -7.44 -18.16 -12.96
CA ARG A 48 -6.06 -18.01 -12.50
C ARG A 48 -5.28 -16.95 -13.25
N ARG A 49 -5.51 -16.81 -14.56
CA ARG A 49 -4.84 -15.82 -15.42
C ARG A 49 -5.27 -14.39 -15.11
N VAL A 50 -6.43 -14.18 -14.51
CA VAL A 50 -6.87 -12.83 -14.14
C VAL A 50 -5.97 -12.30 -13.03
N SER A 51 -5.20 -11.28 -13.36
CA SER A 51 -4.36 -10.60 -12.38
C SER A 51 -5.21 -9.74 -11.47
N VAL A 52 -5.54 -10.25 -10.30
CA VAL A 52 -6.05 -9.44 -9.20
C VAL A 52 -4.86 -8.72 -8.61
N VAL A 53 -4.45 -7.62 -9.26
CA VAL A 53 -3.35 -6.79 -8.77
C VAL A 53 -3.87 -6.00 -7.57
N CYS A 54 -3.68 -6.57 -6.43
CA CYS A 54 -3.42 -5.77 -5.27
C CYS A 54 -2.04 -5.16 -5.53
N SER A 55 -1.98 -3.85 -5.74
CA SER A 55 -0.78 -3.09 -6.07
C SER A 55 0.50 -3.76 -5.58
N ASP A 56 1.47 -3.92 -6.48
CA ASP A 56 2.78 -4.56 -6.23
C ASP A 56 3.45 -3.87 -5.04
N TRP A 57 3.16 -4.41 -3.90
CA TRP A 57 3.52 -3.93 -2.62
C TRP A 57 4.69 -4.79 -2.13
N ARG A 58 5.89 -4.33 -2.44
CA ARG A 58 7.10 -4.88 -1.85
C ARG A 58 7.23 -4.33 -0.44
N ILE A 59 6.52 -4.89 0.51
CA ILE A 59 6.97 -4.85 1.90
C ILE A 59 8.30 -5.59 1.90
N ARG A 60 9.40 -4.87 2.02
CA ARG A 60 10.68 -5.46 2.36
C ARG A 60 10.52 -6.03 3.76
N SER A 61 10.21 -7.34 3.84
CA SER A 61 10.31 -8.07 5.09
C SER A 61 11.69 -7.80 5.69
N ARG A 62 11.72 -7.55 6.99
CA ARG A 62 12.93 -7.52 7.81
C ARG A 62 13.64 -8.87 7.69
N GLN A 63 14.48 -9.08 6.68
CA GLN A 63 15.51 -10.09 6.73
C GLN A 63 16.75 -9.44 7.31
N SER A 64 17.00 -9.74 8.57
CA SER A 64 18.28 -9.55 9.21
C SER A 64 19.32 -10.44 8.53
N GLY A 65 20.40 -9.82 8.04
CA GLY A 65 21.68 -10.48 7.79
C GLY A 65 21.92 -10.95 6.38
N SER A 66 22.65 -10.23 5.62
CA SER A 66 24.01 -10.43 5.14
C SER A 66 24.33 -9.52 3.97
N THR A 67 25.52 -9.02 4.05
CA THR A 67 26.26 -8.22 3.07
C THR A 67 26.22 -8.86 1.69
N ASP A 68 25.71 -8.12 0.68
CA ASP A 68 26.26 -8.19 -0.67
C ASP A 68 25.98 -6.90 -1.43
N SER A 69 27.08 -6.32 -1.88
CA SER A 69 27.16 -5.13 -2.70
C SER A 69 26.67 -5.44 -4.11
N ALA A 70 25.59 -4.83 -4.56
CA ALA A 70 25.27 -4.77 -5.99
C ALA A 70 24.39 -3.57 -6.33
N ALA A 71 24.95 -2.69 -7.13
CA ALA A 71 24.39 -1.79 -8.13
C ALA A 71 22.96 -1.25 -7.90
N SER A 72 22.87 0.00 -7.50
CA SER A 72 21.68 0.85 -7.57
C SER A 72 21.17 1.00 -9.01
N ARG A 73 20.13 0.24 -9.37
CA ARG A 73 19.24 0.61 -10.48
C ARG A 73 18.07 1.40 -9.92
N SER A 74 18.06 2.68 -10.20
CA SER A 74 16.93 3.59 -10.01
C SER A 74 15.70 3.05 -10.76
N THR A 75 14.78 2.41 -10.06
CA THR A 75 13.46 2.10 -10.59
C THR A 75 12.51 3.22 -10.17
N ASN A 76 12.26 4.15 -11.07
CA ASN A 76 11.11 5.05 -11.00
C ASN A 76 9.83 4.19 -10.94
N SER A 77 9.31 4.00 -9.75
CA SER A 77 8.07 3.28 -9.51
C SER A 77 6.89 4.19 -9.89
N SER A 78 6.31 3.90 -11.04
CA SER A 78 5.09 4.54 -11.55
C SER A 78 3.89 4.15 -10.69
N TYR A 79 3.52 4.97 -9.72
CA TYR A 79 2.32 4.77 -8.87
C TYR A 79 0.98 5.05 -9.58
N SER A 80 1.00 5.35 -10.88
CA SER A 80 -0.16 5.91 -11.60
C SER A 80 -1.12 4.90 -12.25
N SER A 81 -0.85 3.57 -12.20
CA SER A 81 -1.60 2.61 -13.04
C SER A 81 -2.61 1.70 -12.32
N ASN A 82 -2.79 1.82 -10.99
CA ASN A 82 -3.43 0.75 -10.21
C ASN A 82 -4.96 0.85 -10.05
N SER A 83 -5.60 2.00 -10.24
CA SER A 83 -7.07 2.11 -10.16
C SER A 83 -7.75 1.49 -11.38
N ALA A 84 -7.15 1.65 -12.56
CA ALA A 84 -7.64 1.05 -13.79
C ALA A 84 -7.56 -0.48 -13.76
N SER A 85 -6.58 -1.06 -13.07
CA SER A 85 -6.36 -2.51 -13.04
C SER A 85 -7.37 -3.30 -12.19
N ILE A 86 -7.90 -2.73 -11.09
CA ILE A 86 -8.92 -3.41 -10.27
C ILE A 86 -10.26 -3.48 -11.02
N GLY A 87 -10.66 -2.40 -11.68
CA GLY A 87 -11.87 -2.36 -12.49
C GLY A 87 -11.82 -3.33 -13.66
N THR A 88 -10.67 -3.47 -14.33
CA THR A 88 -10.47 -4.42 -15.43
C THR A 88 -10.51 -5.86 -14.95
N ALA A 89 -9.84 -6.21 -13.84
CA ALA A 89 -9.87 -7.55 -13.27
C ALA A 89 -11.29 -7.99 -12.87
N THR A 90 -12.05 -7.11 -12.22
CA THR A 90 -13.45 -7.39 -11.86
C THR A 90 -14.32 -7.57 -13.12
N SER A 91 -14.08 -6.78 -14.17
CA SER A 91 -14.78 -6.91 -15.47
C SER A 91 -14.45 -8.24 -16.15
N GLU A 92 -13.18 -8.67 -16.14
CA GLU A 92 -12.76 -9.96 -16.70
C GLU A 92 -13.39 -11.15 -15.95
N LEU A 93 -13.37 -11.13 -14.61
CA LEU A 93 -14.00 -12.17 -13.79
C LEU A 93 -15.52 -12.22 -14.00
N ARG A 94 -16.17 -11.07 -14.18
CA ARG A 94 -17.60 -11.00 -14.52
C ARG A 94 -17.88 -11.63 -15.90
N LYS A 95 -17.04 -11.41 -16.90
CA LYS A 95 -17.14 -12.05 -18.21
C LYS A 95 -17.00 -13.58 -18.12
N ILE A 96 -16.08 -14.07 -17.26
CA ILE A 96 -15.94 -15.50 -17.01
C ILE A 96 -17.21 -16.05 -16.37
N ALA A 97 -17.79 -15.40 -15.35
CA ALA A 97 -19.06 -15.81 -14.75
C ALA A 97 -20.21 -15.84 -15.76
N GLN A 98 -20.31 -14.84 -16.66
CA GLN A 98 -21.28 -14.80 -17.74
C GLN A 98 -21.10 -15.97 -18.72
N ARG A 99 -19.85 -16.31 -19.08
CA ARG A 99 -19.55 -17.48 -19.92
C ARG A 99 -19.95 -18.77 -19.23
N MET A 100 -19.62 -18.97 -17.95
CA MET A 100 -20.06 -20.15 -17.17
C MET A 100 -21.59 -20.30 -17.15
N ALA A 101 -22.34 -19.18 -17.10
CA ALA A 101 -23.78 -19.18 -17.16
C ALA A 101 -24.29 -19.50 -18.59
N SER A 102 -23.72 -18.88 -19.64
CA SER A 102 -24.13 -19.12 -21.03
C SER A 102 -23.85 -20.56 -21.49
N ASP A 103 -22.77 -21.17 -21.01
CA ASP A 103 -22.43 -22.57 -21.28
C ASP A 103 -23.28 -23.54 -20.42
N GLY A 104 -24.21 -23.04 -19.60
CA GLY A 104 -25.08 -23.81 -18.74
C GLY A 104 -24.36 -24.49 -17.58
N TYR A 105 -23.07 -24.18 -17.34
CA TYR A 105 -22.29 -24.81 -16.26
C TYR A 105 -22.85 -24.46 -14.89
N THR A 106 -23.14 -23.18 -14.65
CA THR A 106 -23.71 -22.70 -13.38
C THR A 106 -25.05 -23.36 -13.09
N GLN A 107 -25.91 -23.48 -14.10
CA GLN A 107 -27.22 -24.15 -13.95
C GLN A 107 -27.10 -25.64 -13.61
N ARG A 108 -26.16 -26.35 -14.26
CA ARG A 108 -25.86 -27.76 -13.92
C ARG A 108 -25.39 -27.91 -12.47
N MET A 109 -24.58 -26.98 -11.95
CA MET A 109 -24.15 -27.02 -10.55
C MET A 109 -25.29 -26.77 -9.59
N VAL A 110 -26.19 -25.81 -9.88
CA VAL A 110 -27.40 -25.53 -9.10
C VAL A 110 -28.34 -26.77 -9.09
N GLN A 111 -28.56 -27.40 -10.24
CA GLN A 111 -29.38 -28.60 -10.34
C GLN A 111 -28.75 -29.77 -9.56
N ALA A 112 -27.47 -30.02 -9.70
CA ALA A 112 -26.76 -31.05 -8.96
C ALA A 112 -26.85 -30.83 -7.44
N PHE A 113 -26.70 -29.60 -6.98
CA PHE A 113 -26.84 -29.21 -5.57
C PHE A 113 -28.28 -29.48 -5.05
N HIS A 114 -29.28 -29.10 -5.81
CA HIS A 114 -30.69 -29.23 -5.41
C HIS A 114 -31.21 -30.68 -5.48
N THR A 115 -30.89 -31.45 -6.54
CA THR A 115 -31.33 -32.84 -6.72
C THR A 115 -30.85 -33.72 -5.57
N VAL A 116 -29.69 -33.47 -5.07
CA VAL A 116 -29.08 -34.26 -3.99
C VAL A 116 -29.58 -33.81 -2.62
N SER A 117 -30.06 -32.56 -2.47
CA SER A 117 -30.72 -32.09 -1.24
C SER A 117 -31.95 -32.89 -0.84
N LEU A 118 -32.58 -33.56 -1.81
CA LEU A 118 -33.73 -34.39 -1.59
C LEU A 118 -33.40 -35.81 -1.11
N THR A 119 -32.17 -36.26 -1.24
CA THR A 119 -31.78 -37.65 -0.98
C THR A 119 -30.74 -37.86 0.12
N HIS A 120 -29.71 -37.05 0.25
CA HIS A 120 -28.69 -37.13 1.33
C HIS A 120 -27.77 -35.90 1.35
N THR A 121 -27.32 -35.49 2.55
CA THR A 121 -26.38 -34.36 2.78
C THR A 121 -25.04 -34.49 2.05
N PHE A 122 -24.54 -35.71 1.82
CA PHE A 122 -23.26 -35.97 1.14
C PHE A 122 -23.18 -35.47 -0.30
N GLY A 123 -24.27 -35.29 -0.97
CA GLY A 123 -24.20 -34.88 -2.37
C GLY A 123 -24.17 -33.38 -2.58
N GLN A 124 -24.69 -32.57 -1.64
CA GLN A 124 -24.56 -31.13 -1.66
C GLN A 124 -23.11 -30.75 -1.55
N ASP A 125 -22.37 -31.40 -0.65
CA ASP A 125 -20.92 -31.20 -0.48
C ASP A 125 -20.16 -31.54 -1.76
N ARG A 126 -20.56 -32.59 -2.51
CA ARG A 126 -19.93 -32.98 -3.77
C ARG A 126 -20.14 -31.93 -4.87
N ALA A 127 -21.35 -31.39 -5.00
CA ALA A 127 -21.65 -30.35 -5.99
C ALA A 127 -20.88 -29.06 -5.66
N LEU A 128 -20.88 -28.66 -4.39
CA LEU A 128 -20.15 -27.48 -3.92
C LEU A 128 -18.64 -27.66 -4.10
N ARG A 129 -18.08 -28.83 -3.82
CA ARG A 129 -16.66 -29.12 -4.02
C ARG A 129 -16.27 -29.05 -5.50
N LYS A 130 -17.07 -29.61 -6.43
CA LYS A 130 -16.85 -29.47 -7.88
C LYS A 130 -16.84 -28.00 -8.31
N TRP A 131 -17.81 -27.22 -7.81
CA TRP A 131 -17.88 -25.77 -8.06
C TRP A 131 -16.60 -25.06 -7.59
N PHE A 132 -16.13 -25.36 -6.38
CA PHE A 132 -14.96 -24.73 -5.80
C PHE A 132 -13.64 -25.18 -6.44
N ILE A 133 -13.57 -26.40 -6.97
CA ILE A 133 -12.41 -26.84 -7.80
C ILE A 133 -12.27 -25.96 -9.05
N GLU A 134 -13.40 -25.68 -9.75
CA GLU A 134 -13.38 -24.80 -10.92
C GLU A 134 -13.07 -23.34 -10.57
N LEU A 135 -13.43 -22.91 -9.37
CA LEU A 135 -13.09 -21.59 -8.86
C LEU A 135 -11.68 -21.49 -8.25
N ASP A 136 -10.92 -22.58 -8.20
CA ASP A 136 -9.56 -22.66 -7.62
C ASP A 136 -9.52 -22.39 -6.10
N VAL A 137 -10.59 -22.77 -5.37
CA VAL A 137 -10.75 -22.50 -3.92
C VAL A 137 -11.31 -23.69 -3.13
N ASP A 138 -11.20 -24.91 -3.63
CA ASP A 138 -11.66 -26.15 -2.96
C ASP A 138 -11.03 -26.34 -1.57
N TRP A 139 -9.83 -25.82 -1.34
CA TRP A 139 -9.14 -25.79 -0.05
C TRP A 139 -9.90 -25.04 1.07
N VAL A 140 -10.83 -24.15 0.74
CA VAL A 140 -11.68 -23.47 1.73
C VAL A 140 -12.60 -24.43 2.45
N LEU A 141 -12.94 -25.56 1.82
CA LEU A 141 -13.79 -26.60 2.38
C LEU A 141 -13.03 -27.60 3.28
N ASP A 142 -11.72 -27.46 3.39
CA ASP A 142 -10.90 -28.40 4.17
C ASP A 142 -10.96 -28.08 5.66
N VAL A 143 -11.12 -29.15 6.46
CA VAL A 143 -11.19 -29.05 7.93
C VAL A 143 -9.89 -28.47 8.52
N LEU A 144 -8.77 -28.63 7.81
CA LEU A 144 -7.43 -28.18 8.23
C LEU A 144 -7.12 -26.73 7.84
N LEU A 145 -8.12 -25.95 7.40
CA LEU A 145 -7.93 -24.58 6.95
C LEU A 145 -7.19 -23.71 7.99
N LYS A 146 -7.48 -23.86 9.29
CA LYS A 146 -6.81 -23.11 10.35
C LYS A 146 -5.33 -23.44 10.43
N LEU A 147 -4.96 -24.72 10.39
CA LEU A 147 -3.56 -25.17 10.40
C LEU A 147 -2.81 -24.68 9.16
N LEU A 148 -3.46 -24.74 8.00
CA LEU A 148 -2.90 -24.22 6.75
C LEU A 148 -2.55 -22.71 6.87
N LEU A 149 -3.37 -21.93 7.55
CA LEU A 149 -3.14 -20.49 7.73
C LEU A 149 -2.08 -20.19 8.80
N GLU A 150 -2.02 -20.98 9.86
CA GLU A 150 -1.02 -20.81 10.93
C GLU A 150 0.42 -21.10 10.43
N GLU A 151 0.56 -22.05 9.49
CA GLU A 151 1.84 -22.42 8.89
C GLU A 151 2.14 -21.65 7.59
N ALA A 152 1.20 -20.87 7.07
CA ALA A 152 1.35 -20.17 5.80
C ALA A 152 2.40 -19.06 5.89
N SER A 153 3.34 -19.07 4.96
CA SER A 153 4.23 -17.93 4.76
C SER A 153 3.44 -16.70 4.28
N VAL A 154 4.01 -15.50 4.45
CA VAL A 154 3.40 -14.25 3.96
C VAL A 154 3.07 -14.32 2.47
N TYR A 155 3.94 -14.95 1.67
CA TYR A 155 3.70 -15.14 0.24
C TYR A 155 2.53 -16.08 -0.03
N SER A 156 2.47 -17.20 0.68
CA SER A 156 1.38 -18.17 0.57
C SER A 156 0.04 -17.56 0.98
N LEU A 157 0.03 -16.79 2.07
CA LEU A 157 -1.16 -16.08 2.54
C LEU A 157 -1.72 -15.11 1.50
N LYS A 158 -0.83 -14.35 0.85
CA LYS A 158 -1.22 -13.43 -0.23
C LYS A 158 -1.82 -14.16 -1.42
N GLU A 159 -1.27 -15.29 -1.80
CA GLU A 159 -1.79 -16.08 -2.92
C GLU A 159 -3.15 -16.72 -2.59
N LEU A 160 -3.34 -17.24 -1.38
CA LEU A 160 -4.63 -17.74 -0.92
C LEU A 160 -5.71 -16.64 -0.97
N VAL A 161 -5.38 -15.43 -0.49
CA VAL A 161 -6.31 -14.28 -0.55
C VAL A 161 -6.62 -13.87 -1.98
N ARG A 162 -5.66 -13.89 -2.91
CA ARG A 162 -5.92 -13.61 -4.33
C ARG A 162 -6.86 -14.62 -4.96
N ARG A 163 -6.64 -15.91 -4.72
CA ARG A 163 -7.52 -16.99 -5.18
C ARG A 163 -8.92 -16.81 -4.61
N TRP A 164 -9.01 -16.54 -3.32
CA TRP A 164 -10.27 -16.28 -2.63
C TRP A 164 -11.02 -15.08 -3.22
N ILE A 165 -10.35 -13.96 -3.49
CA ILE A 165 -10.95 -12.76 -4.11
C ILE A 165 -11.51 -13.07 -5.49
N ARG A 166 -10.73 -13.79 -6.35
CA ARG A 166 -11.20 -14.19 -7.68
C ARG A 166 -12.48 -15.01 -7.60
N ALA A 167 -12.48 -16.02 -6.74
CA ALA A 167 -13.62 -16.90 -6.58
C ALA A 167 -14.85 -16.17 -6.05
N LEU A 168 -14.72 -15.38 -4.98
CA LEU A 168 -15.86 -14.62 -4.44
C LEU A 168 -16.43 -13.66 -5.49
N THR A 169 -15.57 -13.01 -6.29
CA THR A 169 -16.01 -12.11 -7.37
C THR A 169 -16.81 -12.88 -8.45
N VAL A 170 -16.39 -14.09 -8.84
CA VAL A 170 -17.11 -14.94 -9.80
C VAL A 170 -18.43 -15.42 -9.21
N ILE A 171 -18.46 -15.86 -7.95
CA ILE A 171 -19.69 -16.30 -7.26
C ILE A 171 -20.72 -15.17 -7.26
N VAL A 172 -20.32 -13.97 -6.83
CA VAL A 172 -21.21 -12.79 -6.79
C VAL A 172 -21.67 -12.39 -8.18
N ALA A 173 -20.80 -12.40 -9.17
CA ALA A 173 -21.17 -12.11 -10.56
C ALA A 173 -22.15 -13.15 -11.13
N SER A 174 -22.05 -14.40 -10.69
CA SER A 174 -22.99 -15.46 -11.11
C SER A 174 -24.41 -15.24 -10.59
N VAL A 175 -24.58 -14.53 -9.46
CA VAL A 175 -25.91 -14.20 -8.90
C VAL A 175 -26.77 -13.46 -9.93
N THR A 176 -26.18 -12.53 -10.65
CA THR A 176 -26.90 -11.69 -11.64
C THR A 176 -27.28 -12.44 -12.91
N THR A 177 -26.73 -13.64 -13.12
CA THR A 177 -26.97 -14.48 -14.33
C THR A 177 -27.90 -15.66 -14.05
N ILE A 178 -28.21 -15.93 -12.79
CA ILE A 178 -29.04 -17.05 -12.38
C ILE A 178 -30.53 -16.58 -12.36
N SER A 179 -31.43 -17.35 -12.98
CA SER A 179 -32.84 -17.07 -12.95
C SER A 179 -33.43 -17.20 -11.55
N ASP A 180 -34.57 -16.55 -11.30
CA ASP A 180 -35.31 -16.36 -10.02
C ASP A 180 -35.66 -17.61 -9.21
N ALA A 181 -35.03 -18.75 -9.43
CA ALA A 181 -35.36 -20.00 -8.76
C ALA A 181 -34.78 -20.00 -7.31
N PRO A 182 -35.61 -20.39 -6.30
CA PRO A 182 -35.15 -20.50 -4.90
C PRO A 182 -33.95 -21.45 -4.73
N ALA A 183 -33.83 -22.48 -5.57
CA ALA A 183 -32.69 -23.40 -5.58
C ALA A 183 -31.36 -22.70 -5.93
N ALA A 184 -31.40 -21.76 -6.85
CA ALA A 184 -30.24 -20.96 -7.22
C ALA A 184 -29.77 -20.05 -6.07
N ALA A 185 -30.72 -19.41 -5.40
CA ALA A 185 -30.42 -18.58 -4.23
C ALA A 185 -29.82 -19.40 -3.08
N GLN A 186 -30.33 -20.63 -2.82
CA GLN A 186 -29.75 -21.54 -1.81
C GLN A 186 -28.34 -21.97 -2.17
N PHE A 187 -28.05 -22.30 -3.42
CA PHE A 187 -26.72 -22.66 -3.90
C PHE A 187 -25.72 -21.51 -3.71
N VAL A 188 -26.12 -20.28 -4.06
CA VAL A 188 -25.30 -19.08 -3.84
C VAL A 188 -25.05 -18.84 -2.36
N THR A 189 -26.08 -18.99 -1.52
CA THR A 189 -25.95 -18.85 -0.06
C THR A 189 -24.93 -19.84 0.50
N ALA A 190 -25.01 -21.12 0.09
CA ALA A 190 -24.05 -22.13 0.51
C ALA A 190 -22.64 -21.79 0.04
N SER A 191 -22.49 -21.34 -1.21
CA SER A 191 -21.19 -20.95 -1.78
C SER A 191 -20.59 -19.76 -1.04
N VAL A 192 -21.36 -18.70 -0.80
CA VAL A 192 -20.90 -17.51 -0.08
C VAL A 192 -20.59 -17.85 1.38
N SER A 193 -21.46 -18.61 2.06
CA SER A 193 -21.23 -18.99 3.45
C SER A 193 -19.92 -19.79 3.62
N ALA A 194 -19.65 -20.72 2.71
CA ALA A 194 -18.39 -21.46 2.71
C ALA A 194 -17.19 -20.52 2.48
N MET A 195 -17.28 -19.58 1.54
CA MET A 195 -16.21 -18.58 1.32
C MET A 195 -15.96 -17.73 2.56
N LEU A 196 -16.99 -17.38 3.32
CA LEU A 196 -16.86 -16.52 4.51
C LEU A 196 -16.19 -17.23 5.69
N VAL A 197 -16.13 -18.58 5.72
CA VAL A 197 -15.34 -19.34 6.70
C VAL A 197 -13.86 -18.94 6.65
N PHE A 198 -13.33 -18.65 5.47
CA PHE A 198 -11.96 -18.19 5.33
C PHE A 198 -11.72 -16.83 6.01
N VAL A 199 -12.70 -15.93 6.03
CA VAL A 199 -12.62 -14.67 6.77
C VAL A 199 -12.49 -14.92 8.28
N ASP A 200 -13.30 -15.83 8.82
CA ASP A 200 -13.25 -16.19 10.23
C ASP A 200 -11.89 -16.82 10.61
N ALA A 201 -11.34 -17.66 9.74
CA ALA A 201 -10.02 -18.23 9.94
C ALA A 201 -8.90 -17.19 9.84
N MET A 202 -8.98 -16.27 8.87
CA MET A 202 -7.99 -15.20 8.67
C MET A 202 -7.92 -14.23 9.85
N VAL A 203 -9.03 -13.88 10.45
CA VAL A 203 -9.08 -13.01 11.63
C VAL A 203 -8.30 -13.63 12.81
N GLN A 204 -8.25 -14.96 12.92
CA GLN A 204 -7.53 -15.68 13.98
C GLN A 204 -6.02 -15.82 13.74
N VAL A 205 -5.53 -15.58 12.52
CA VAL A 205 -4.09 -15.62 12.22
C VAL A 205 -3.35 -14.58 13.06
N ASN A 206 -2.22 -14.95 13.63
CA ASN A 206 -1.36 -14.03 14.37
C ASN A 206 -0.35 -13.35 13.42
N GLY A 207 0.12 -12.16 13.79
CA GLY A 207 1.15 -11.43 13.06
C GLY A 207 0.64 -10.15 12.37
N GLU A 208 1.57 -9.27 12.10
CA GLU A 208 1.29 -7.96 11.45
C GLU A 208 1.14 -8.11 9.93
N GLU A 209 1.69 -9.17 9.37
CA GLU A 209 1.70 -9.45 7.93
C GLU A 209 0.29 -9.70 7.37
N LYS A 210 -0.65 -10.13 8.21
CA LYS A 210 -2.05 -10.34 7.82
C LYS A 210 -2.80 -9.05 7.48
N LEU A 211 -2.31 -7.89 7.96
CA LEU A 211 -3.02 -6.60 7.81
C LEU A 211 -3.34 -6.28 6.35
N GLN A 212 -2.37 -6.46 5.47
CA GLN A 212 -2.56 -6.23 4.04
C GLN A 212 -3.62 -7.20 3.46
N ALA A 213 -3.55 -8.47 3.83
CA ALA A 213 -4.48 -9.48 3.40
C ALA A 213 -5.92 -9.15 3.83
N MET A 214 -6.10 -8.78 5.11
CA MET A 214 -7.39 -8.39 5.65
C MET A 214 -7.98 -7.14 4.98
N LEU A 215 -7.17 -6.13 4.69
CA LEU A 215 -7.63 -4.93 3.97
C LEU A 215 -8.15 -5.27 2.56
N GLN A 216 -7.48 -6.18 1.86
CA GLN A 216 -7.90 -6.65 0.54
C GLN A 216 -9.20 -7.46 0.61
N MET A 217 -9.31 -8.35 1.59
CA MET A 217 -10.54 -9.10 1.84
C MET A 217 -11.71 -8.16 2.19
N TYR A 218 -11.45 -7.14 3.00
CA TYR A 218 -12.45 -6.12 3.36
C TYR A 218 -12.99 -5.39 2.12
N ILE A 219 -12.10 -4.93 1.24
CA ILE A 219 -12.51 -4.30 -0.04
C ILE A 219 -13.38 -5.26 -0.86
N CYS A 220 -12.97 -6.53 -0.95
CA CYS A 220 -13.70 -7.54 -1.71
C CYS A 220 -15.09 -7.81 -1.12
N VAL A 221 -15.21 -8.00 0.20
CA VAL A 221 -16.48 -8.24 0.89
C VAL A 221 -17.44 -7.07 0.70
N CYS A 222 -16.97 -5.83 0.90
CA CYS A 222 -17.80 -4.64 0.69
C CYS A 222 -18.27 -4.48 -0.77
N SER A 223 -17.37 -4.75 -1.73
CA SER A 223 -17.74 -4.71 -3.16
C SER A 223 -18.70 -5.81 -3.55
N ALA A 224 -18.58 -6.98 -2.92
CA ALA A 224 -19.45 -8.12 -3.15
C ALA A 224 -20.86 -7.89 -2.57
N SER A 225 -20.97 -7.35 -1.37
CA SER A 225 -22.27 -6.99 -0.75
C SER A 225 -23.09 -6.05 -1.65
N TYR A 226 -22.42 -5.06 -2.25
CA TYR A 226 -23.07 -4.16 -3.20
C TYR A 226 -23.51 -4.85 -4.50
N GLY A 227 -22.70 -5.80 -5.01
CA GLY A 227 -22.99 -6.52 -6.25
C GLY A 227 -24.19 -7.47 -6.18
N ILE A 228 -24.64 -7.84 -4.98
CA ILE A 228 -25.79 -8.72 -4.74
C ILE A 228 -27.13 -7.95 -4.65
N LEU A 229 -27.11 -6.62 -4.66
CA LEU A 229 -28.34 -5.81 -4.60
C LEU A 229 -29.21 -6.04 -5.86
N PRO A 230 -30.42 -6.57 -5.70
CA PRO A 230 -31.26 -6.94 -6.84
C PRO A 230 -32.05 -5.76 -7.37
N HIS A 231 -32.08 -5.64 -8.69
CA HIS A 231 -32.97 -4.67 -9.34
C HIS A 231 -34.32 -5.23 -9.72
N THR A 232 -34.49 -6.57 -9.81
CA THR A 232 -35.78 -7.23 -10.13
C THR A 232 -35.72 -8.73 -9.79
N ILE A 233 -36.12 -9.14 -8.59
CA ILE A 233 -36.12 -10.56 -8.17
C ILE A 233 -37.40 -10.89 -7.39
N SER A 234 -37.86 -12.17 -7.43
CA SER A 234 -39.00 -12.66 -6.67
C SER A 234 -38.83 -12.50 -5.16
N SER A 235 -39.91 -12.27 -4.41
CA SER A 235 -39.86 -11.99 -2.97
C SER A 235 -39.15 -13.07 -2.14
N GLY A 236 -39.23 -14.34 -2.56
CA GLY A 236 -38.57 -15.45 -1.87
C GLY A 236 -37.04 -15.45 -2.04
N ALA A 237 -36.55 -15.19 -3.24
CA ALA A 237 -35.14 -15.06 -3.50
C ALA A 237 -34.55 -13.79 -2.84
N GLN A 238 -35.34 -12.72 -2.76
CA GLN A 238 -34.95 -11.46 -2.09
C GLN A 238 -34.60 -11.65 -0.62
N SER A 239 -35.42 -12.43 0.14
CA SER A 239 -35.11 -12.70 1.54
C SER A 239 -33.74 -13.40 1.70
N ILE A 240 -33.46 -14.40 0.86
CA ILE A 240 -32.22 -15.16 0.90
C ILE A 240 -31.01 -14.24 0.56
N LEU A 241 -31.14 -13.35 -0.42
CA LEU A 241 -30.10 -12.41 -0.79
C LEU A 241 -29.86 -11.36 0.30
N ASN A 242 -30.89 -10.93 1.02
CA ASN A 242 -30.76 -10.03 2.17
C ASN A 242 -29.99 -10.72 3.32
N ASP A 243 -30.19 -12.03 3.53
CA ASP A 243 -29.43 -12.80 4.52
C ASP A 243 -27.96 -12.93 4.15
N ILE A 244 -27.66 -13.11 2.85
CA ILE A 244 -26.27 -13.11 2.34
C ILE A 244 -25.63 -11.74 2.61
N ASN A 245 -26.28 -10.64 2.25
CA ASN A 245 -25.78 -9.29 2.49
C ASN A 245 -25.53 -9.04 3.99
N SER A 246 -26.48 -9.43 4.84
CA SER A 246 -26.32 -9.33 6.29
C SER A 246 -25.14 -10.15 6.83
N SER A 247 -24.85 -11.30 6.22
CA SER A 247 -23.68 -12.12 6.55
C SER A 247 -22.37 -11.46 6.08
N MET A 248 -22.35 -10.90 4.87
CA MET A 248 -21.18 -10.15 4.35
C MET A 248 -20.91 -8.92 5.21
N ASP A 249 -21.92 -8.16 5.61
CA ASP A 249 -21.76 -6.99 6.46
C ASP A 249 -21.19 -7.38 7.84
N ARG A 250 -21.64 -8.49 8.42
CA ARG A 250 -21.06 -9.03 9.68
C ARG A 250 -19.60 -9.39 9.52
N GLN A 251 -19.21 -10.02 8.41
CA GLN A 251 -17.81 -10.37 8.15
C GLN A 251 -16.97 -9.14 7.85
N GLY A 252 -17.51 -8.15 7.15
CA GLY A 252 -16.88 -6.83 6.99
C GLY A 252 -16.60 -6.15 8.33
N ASN A 253 -17.55 -6.23 9.29
CA ASN A 253 -17.36 -5.72 10.64
C ASN A 253 -16.23 -6.44 11.40
N LYS A 254 -16.18 -7.77 11.34
CA LYS A 254 -15.09 -8.55 11.97
C LYS A 254 -13.73 -8.20 11.37
N LEU A 255 -13.66 -8.03 10.06
CA LEU A 255 -12.41 -7.63 9.39
C LEU A 255 -11.95 -6.26 9.85
N ILE A 256 -12.86 -5.25 9.93
CA ILE A 256 -12.47 -3.91 10.37
C ILE A 256 -12.01 -3.89 11.82
N GLU A 257 -12.63 -4.65 12.70
CA GLU A 257 -12.20 -4.79 14.10
C GLU A 257 -10.81 -5.42 14.20
N SER A 258 -10.57 -6.53 13.48
CA SER A 258 -9.26 -7.17 13.44
C SER A 258 -8.18 -6.29 12.78
N ILE A 259 -8.53 -5.47 11.78
CA ILE A 259 -7.64 -4.48 11.18
C ILE A 259 -7.25 -3.42 12.23
N CYS A 260 -8.20 -2.90 12.99
CA CYS A 260 -7.95 -1.94 14.07
C CYS A 260 -6.99 -2.51 15.12
N ASP A 261 -7.24 -3.73 15.59
CA ASP A 261 -6.40 -4.40 16.59
C ASP A 261 -4.98 -4.65 16.06
N THR A 262 -4.86 -5.11 14.83
CA THR A 262 -3.56 -5.34 14.19
C THR A 262 -2.79 -4.03 14.01
N MET A 263 -3.46 -2.92 13.63
CA MET A 263 -2.82 -1.60 13.57
C MET A 263 -2.34 -1.11 14.93
N VAL A 264 -3.02 -1.44 16.03
CA VAL A 264 -2.53 -1.15 17.38
C VAL A 264 -1.25 -1.93 17.67
N GLN A 265 -1.15 -3.20 17.26
CA GLN A 265 0.06 -4.01 17.42
C GLN A 265 1.21 -3.46 16.58
N VAL A 266 1.00 -3.15 15.30
CA VAL A 266 2.00 -2.51 14.42
C VAL A 266 2.58 -1.25 15.06
N ARG A 267 1.72 -0.38 15.59
CA ARG A 267 2.16 0.85 16.27
C ARG A 267 3.02 0.56 17.52
N ARG A 268 2.63 -0.44 18.32
CA ARG A 268 3.43 -0.84 19.50
C ARG A 268 4.80 -1.37 19.12
N THR A 269 4.90 -2.15 18.04
CA THR A 269 6.18 -2.67 17.53
C THR A 269 7.08 -1.53 17.07
N LEU A 270 6.53 -0.55 16.33
CA LEU A 270 7.29 0.61 15.86
C LEU A 270 7.78 1.54 16.98
N MET A 271 7.09 1.55 18.13
CA MET A 271 7.51 2.31 19.32
C MET A 271 8.73 1.70 20.01
N LYS A 272 8.93 0.39 19.93
CA LYS A 272 10.00 -0.31 20.65
C LYS A 272 11.40 -0.12 20.04
N ASP A 273 11.50 0.32 18.78
CA ASP A 273 12.75 0.46 18.04
C ASP A 273 13.44 1.83 18.24
N ASP A 274 13.42 2.42 19.43
CA ASP A 274 13.95 3.77 19.65
C ASP A 274 15.50 3.83 19.58
N ASN A 275 16.23 2.79 20.00
CA ASN A 275 17.70 2.82 20.13
C ASN A 275 18.46 2.88 18.80
N LEU A 276 17.87 2.44 17.69
CA LEU A 276 18.52 2.46 16.37
C LEU A 276 18.18 3.71 15.54
N CYS A 277 17.18 4.49 15.96
CA CYS A 277 16.63 5.56 15.13
C CYS A 277 17.60 6.73 14.93
N ALA A 278 18.37 7.13 15.94
CA ALA A 278 19.36 8.21 15.82
C ALA A 278 20.44 7.85 14.80
N THR A 279 20.97 6.64 14.87
CA THR A 279 21.97 6.11 13.92
C THR A 279 21.38 6.01 12.51
N GLU A 280 20.15 5.50 12.37
CA GLU A 280 19.46 5.40 11.08
C GLU A 280 19.21 6.77 10.43
N ILE A 281 18.91 7.82 11.21
CA ILE A 281 18.73 9.18 10.69
C ILE A 281 20.08 9.75 10.20
N LEU A 282 21.15 9.54 10.97
CA LEU A 282 22.49 10.01 10.62
C LEU A 282 23.04 9.29 9.38
N GLU A 283 23.02 7.97 9.37
CA GLU A 283 23.50 7.15 8.24
C GLU A 283 22.64 7.32 6.99
N GLY A 284 21.33 7.52 7.16
CA GLY A 284 20.39 7.79 6.07
C GLY A 284 20.49 9.21 5.50
N GLY A 285 21.25 10.12 6.13
CA GLY A 285 21.36 11.52 5.69
C GLY A 285 20.01 12.25 5.67
N GLY A 286 19.11 11.94 6.59
CA GLY A 286 17.80 12.56 6.69
C GLY A 286 16.74 12.07 5.70
N GLU A 287 16.97 10.98 4.96
CA GLU A 287 16.00 10.42 4.01
C GLU A 287 14.69 9.94 4.68
N VAL A 288 13.72 9.58 3.84
CA VAL A 288 12.44 9.02 4.32
C VAL A 288 12.67 7.69 5.03
N HIS A 289 12.29 7.64 6.30
CA HIS A 289 12.51 6.49 7.17
C HIS A 289 11.70 5.25 6.71
N LYS A 290 12.28 4.05 6.88
CA LYS A 290 11.63 2.77 6.51
C LYS A 290 10.26 2.58 7.15
N ASN A 291 10.12 2.97 8.44
CA ASN A 291 8.86 2.87 9.16
C ASN A 291 7.81 3.86 8.64
N THR A 292 8.23 5.04 8.16
CA THR A 292 7.33 5.99 7.50
C THR A 292 6.80 5.40 6.20
N LYS A 293 7.66 4.81 5.37
CA LYS A 293 7.25 4.14 4.14
C LYS A 293 6.23 3.04 4.44
N LEU A 294 6.50 2.18 5.43
CA LEU A 294 5.60 1.10 5.82
C LEU A 294 4.23 1.61 6.29
N MET A 295 4.21 2.61 7.18
CA MET A 295 2.96 3.16 7.71
C MET A 295 2.14 3.89 6.65
N VAL A 296 2.80 4.67 5.80
CA VAL A 296 2.14 5.35 4.67
C VAL A 296 1.51 4.34 3.74
N ASP A 297 2.13 3.26 3.58
CA ASP A 297 1.68 2.18 2.78
C ASP A 297 0.36 1.59 3.33
N TYR A 298 0.26 1.34 4.60
CA TYR A 298 -0.99 0.94 5.24
C TYR A 298 -2.05 2.04 5.14
N ILE A 299 -1.68 3.31 5.31
CA ILE A 299 -2.59 4.45 5.16
C ILE A 299 -3.18 4.50 3.75
N VAL A 300 -2.36 4.36 2.71
CA VAL A 300 -2.80 4.34 1.31
C VAL A 300 -3.78 3.18 1.05
N LEU A 301 -3.50 2.00 1.60
CA LEU A 301 -4.34 0.83 1.43
C LEU A 301 -5.69 0.99 2.17
N MET A 302 -5.66 1.53 3.40
CA MET A 302 -6.86 1.88 4.14
C MET A 302 -7.69 2.95 3.43
N SER A 303 -7.04 3.96 2.83
CA SER A 303 -7.72 5.02 2.07
C SER A 303 -8.42 4.46 0.83
N LYS A 304 -7.80 3.53 0.11
CA LYS A 304 -8.42 2.83 -1.01
C LYS A 304 -9.62 1.99 -0.57
N ALA A 305 -9.48 1.28 0.55
CA ALA A 305 -10.57 0.51 1.13
C ALA A 305 -11.75 1.43 1.53
N HIS A 306 -11.46 2.54 2.19
CA HIS A 306 -12.45 3.54 2.60
C HIS A 306 -13.21 4.11 1.39
N ALA A 307 -12.51 4.51 0.34
CA ALA A 307 -13.15 5.04 -0.87
C ALA A 307 -14.00 4.00 -1.60
N SER A 308 -13.53 2.75 -1.69
CA SER A 308 -14.31 1.66 -2.29
C SER A 308 -15.61 1.42 -1.54
N THR A 309 -15.62 1.60 -0.22
CA THR A 309 -16.83 1.46 0.59
C THR A 309 -17.74 2.67 0.50
N GLN A 310 -17.22 3.89 0.37
CA GLN A 310 -18.03 5.10 0.19
C GLN A 310 -18.82 5.11 -1.12
N MET A 311 -18.23 4.62 -2.21
CA MET A 311 -18.92 4.56 -3.51
C MET A 311 -20.08 3.55 -3.50
N ASN A 312 -20.01 2.53 -2.66
CA ASN A 312 -20.94 1.41 -2.67
C ASN A 312 -22.04 1.49 -1.61
N SER A 313 -21.90 2.33 -0.58
CA SER A 313 -22.88 2.39 0.50
C SER A 313 -23.18 3.83 0.89
N GLY A 314 -24.43 4.25 0.70
CA GLY A 314 -24.94 5.42 1.42
C GLY A 314 -24.84 5.16 2.92
N GLN A 315 -23.88 5.81 3.60
CA GLN A 315 -23.71 5.84 5.06
C GLN A 315 -23.70 4.48 5.78
N SER A 316 -22.70 3.63 5.54
CA SER A 316 -22.43 2.50 6.44
C SER A 316 -21.63 2.98 7.66
N HIS A 317 -22.03 2.57 8.86
CA HIS A 317 -21.30 2.85 10.13
C HIS A 317 -19.80 2.45 10.07
N ASN A 318 -19.47 1.48 9.24
CA ASN A 318 -18.10 0.98 9.03
C ASN A 318 -17.18 1.94 8.29
N THR A 319 -17.74 2.78 7.41
CA THR A 319 -17.00 3.80 6.69
C THR A 319 -16.40 4.81 7.67
N GLY A 320 -17.15 5.21 8.71
CA GLY A 320 -16.66 6.11 9.75
C GLY A 320 -15.49 5.53 10.58
N LYS A 321 -15.55 4.24 10.92
CA LYS A 321 -14.48 3.55 11.67
C LYS A 321 -13.15 3.55 10.90
N LEU A 322 -13.17 3.21 9.62
CA LEU A 322 -11.96 3.18 8.80
C LEU A 322 -11.39 4.58 8.56
N GLY A 323 -12.25 5.59 8.31
CA GLY A 323 -11.84 6.99 8.21
C GLY A 323 -11.17 7.50 9.49
N GLY A 324 -11.76 7.20 10.65
CA GLY A 324 -11.17 7.53 11.95
C GLY A 324 -9.82 6.85 12.18
N LEU A 325 -9.68 5.57 11.77
CA LEU A 325 -8.41 4.83 11.87
C LEU A 325 -7.32 5.45 11.00
N ILE A 326 -7.64 5.93 9.80
CA ILE A 326 -6.71 6.60 8.88
C ILE A 326 -6.18 7.88 9.55
N HIS A 327 -7.07 8.78 10.00
CA HIS A 327 -6.68 10.02 10.67
C HIS A 327 -5.81 9.76 11.90
N TYR A 328 -6.26 8.87 12.76
CA TYR A 328 -5.49 8.50 13.95
C TYR A 328 -4.11 7.92 13.62
N THR A 329 -3.99 7.18 12.51
CA THR A 329 -2.71 6.60 12.08
C THR A 329 -1.76 7.67 11.54
N ILE A 330 -2.26 8.68 10.82
CA ILE A 330 -1.48 9.82 10.34
C ILE A 330 -0.98 10.65 11.53
N ASP A 331 -1.84 10.99 12.47
CA ASP A 331 -1.47 11.76 13.66
C ASP A 331 -0.44 11.01 14.51
N TYR A 332 -0.63 9.72 14.69
CA TYR A 332 0.33 8.87 15.38
C TYR A 332 1.70 8.87 14.69
N LEU A 333 1.73 8.75 13.35
CA LEU A 333 2.98 8.74 12.59
C LEU A 333 3.71 10.08 12.69
N ASN A 334 3.01 11.20 12.60
CA ASN A 334 3.60 12.53 12.77
C ASN A 334 4.20 12.70 14.17
N ASN A 335 3.48 12.32 15.23
CA ASN A 335 3.99 12.37 16.59
C ASN A 335 5.20 11.44 16.82
N LEU A 336 5.19 10.25 16.21
CA LEU A 336 6.31 9.32 16.25
C LEU A 336 7.56 9.91 15.60
N LEU A 337 7.41 10.55 14.44
CA LEU A 337 8.52 11.18 13.72
C LEU A 337 9.14 12.33 14.52
N VAL A 338 8.33 13.19 15.12
CA VAL A 338 8.81 14.27 15.98
C VAL A 338 9.64 13.70 17.13
N ARG A 339 9.10 12.73 17.87
CA ARG A 339 9.78 12.11 18.99
C ARG A 339 11.09 11.40 18.58
N LYS A 340 11.06 10.65 17.46
CA LYS A 340 12.26 9.97 16.96
C LYS A 340 13.31 10.96 16.46
N SER A 341 12.90 12.09 15.87
CA SER A 341 13.80 13.14 15.43
C SER A 341 14.56 13.81 16.59
N GLU A 342 13.98 13.84 17.79
CA GLU A 342 14.62 14.39 19.01
C GLU A 342 15.85 13.61 19.45
N LEU A 343 15.98 12.36 19.01
CA LEU A 343 17.16 11.54 19.25
C LEU A 343 18.36 11.93 18.37
N CYS A 344 18.10 12.68 17.29
CA CYS A 344 19.17 13.18 16.41
C CYS A 344 19.89 14.38 17.04
N SER A 345 21.19 14.27 17.22
CA SER A 345 22.03 15.31 17.84
C SER A 345 22.25 16.53 16.94
N ASP A 346 22.19 16.37 15.62
CA ASP A 346 22.30 17.47 14.65
C ASP A 346 20.92 18.09 14.39
N PRO A 347 20.68 19.33 14.85
CA PRO A 347 19.39 19.97 14.68
C PRO A 347 19.04 20.29 13.22
N SER A 348 20.04 20.51 12.34
CA SER A 348 19.83 20.77 10.91
C SER A 348 19.33 19.50 10.22
N LEU A 349 19.98 18.36 10.47
CA LEU A 349 19.60 17.07 9.94
C LEU A 349 18.23 16.62 10.49
N ARG A 350 17.95 16.92 11.76
CA ARG A 350 16.67 16.67 12.40
C ARG A 350 15.50 17.31 11.63
N TYR A 351 15.62 18.60 11.29
CA TYR A 351 14.56 19.30 10.56
C TYR A 351 14.46 18.85 9.10
N LEU A 352 15.57 18.51 8.46
CA LEU A 352 15.56 17.93 7.12
C LEU A 352 14.86 16.55 7.11
N PHE A 353 15.12 15.72 8.10
CA PHE A 353 14.42 14.45 8.29
C PHE A 353 12.91 14.63 8.47
N LEU A 354 12.49 15.57 9.32
CA LEU A 354 11.07 15.88 9.50
C LEU A 354 10.41 16.38 8.21
N LEU A 355 11.09 17.28 7.50
CA LEU A 355 10.62 17.80 6.21
C LEU A 355 10.41 16.68 5.18
N ASN A 356 11.42 15.83 4.97
CA ASN A 356 11.36 14.72 4.03
C ASN A 356 10.22 13.74 4.34
N ASN A 357 10.06 13.38 5.61
CA ASN A 357 9.05 12.41 6.04
C ASN A 357 7.64 13.00 5.97
N SER A 358 7.42 14.20 6.46
CA SER A 358 6.11 14.87 6.40
C SER A 358 5.68 15.15 4.96
N TYR A 359 6.59 15.60 4.11
CA TYR A 359 6.31 15.79 2.69
C TYR A 359 5.92 14.48 2.00
N PHE A 360 6.63 13.38 2.27
CA PHE A 360 6.33 12.06 1.73
C PHE A 360 4.93 11.59 2.15
N ILE A 361 4.55 11.74 3.42
CA ILE A 361 3.21 11.40 3.92
C ILE A 361 2.14 12.16 3.14
N VAL A 362 2.27 13.48 3.07
CA VAL A 362 1.29 14.36 2.40
C VAL A 362 1.18 14.00 0.91
N GLN A 363 2.30 13.82 0.23
CA GLN A 363 2.32 13.50 -1.19
C GLN A 363 1.61 12.16 -1.49
N MET A 364 1.85 11.14 -0.68
CA MET A 364 1.27 9.82 -0.90
C MET A 364 -0.23 9.79 -0.59
N VAL A 365 -0.65 10.45 0.49
CA VAL A 365 -2.06 10.57 0.86
C VAL A 365 -2.84 11.39 -0.19
N SER A 366 -2.28 12.51 -0.63
CA SER A 366 -2.90 13.37 -1.66
C SER A 366 -3.05 12.65 -3.01
N LYS A 367 -2.01 11.95 -3.47
CA LYS A 367 -2.08 11.13 -4.70
C LYS A 367 -3.21 10.09 -4.64
N THR A 368 -3.43 9.50 -3.48
CA THR A 368 -4.49 8.52 -3.30
C THR A 368 -5.88 9.17 -3.36
N SER A 369 -6.05 10.34 -2.75
CA SER A 369 -7.32 11.09 -2.78
C SER A 369 -7.68 11.58 -4.19
N VAL A 370 -6.71 12.08 -4.94
CA VAL A 370 -6.91 12.54 -6.34
C VAL A 370 -7.22 11.36 -7.28
N SER A 371 -6.59 10.21 -7.07
CA SER A 371 -6.86 9.00 -7.87
C SER A 371 -8.30 8.47 -7.72
N LEU A 372 -8.99 8.86 -6.65
CA LEU A 372 -10.36 8.46 -6.37
C LEU A 372 -11.42 9.43 -6.93
N ASN A 373 -11.02 10.67 -7.24
CA ASN A 373 -11.86 11.69 -7.86
C ASN A 373 -11.52 11.81 -9.35
N LEU A 374 -12.13 10.98 -10.17
CA LEU A 374 -11.84 10.83 -11.61
C LEU A 374 -12.10 12.08 -12.48
N GLU A 375 -12.69 13.13 -11.94
CA GLU A 375 -13.13 14.30 -12.72
C GLU A 375 -12.12 15.46 -12.80
N GLN A 376 -10.96 15.39 -12.17
CA GLN A 376 -9.94 16.45 -12.18
C GLN A 376 -8.67 16.13 -12.96
N LEU A 377 -8.71 15.21 -13.92
CA LEU A 377 -7.56 14.82 -14.74
C LEU A 377 -7.34 15.68 -15.99
N CYS A 378 -7.84 16.91 -16.02
CA CYS A 378 -7.47 17.88 -17.06
C CYS A 378 -6.58 18.99 -16.46
N GLY A 379 -5.28 18.74 -16.61
CA GLY A 379 -4.24 19.72 -16.85
C GLY A 379 -4.27 21.02 -16.05
N HIS A 380 -3.61 21.03 -14.90
CA HIS A 380 -2.77 22.17 -14.53
C HIS A 380 -1.63 21.62 -13.70
N GLN A 381 -0.39 21.98 -14.05
CA GLN A 381 0.77 21.88 -13.17
C GLN A 381 0.41 22.66 -11.90
N THR A 382 -0.07 21.93 -10.90
CA THR A 382 -0.28 22.53 -9.58
C THR A 382 1.08 22.86 -9.01
N GLU A 383 1.33 24.16 -8.80
CA GLU A 383 2.44 24.65 -7.97
C GLU A 383 2.59 23.75 -6.74
N LEU A 384 3.82 23.45 -6.39
CA LEU A 384 4.16 22.64 -5.23
C LEU A 384 3.74 23.43 -3.98
N LYS A 385 2.50 23.25 -3.54
CA LYS A 385 2.02 23.89 -2.33
C LYS A 385 2.40 23.03 -1.14
N LEU A 386 3.38 23.49 -0.37
CA LEU A 386 3.74 22.85 0.89
C LEU A 386 2.57 22.99 1.89
N THR A 387 2.43 21.99 2.76
CA THR A 387 1.55 22.16 3.92
C THR A 387 2.21 23.08 4.95
N PRO A 388 1.42 23.76 5.81
CA PRO A 388 1.98 24.64 6.85
C PRO A 388 3.02 23.93 7.75
N GLU A 389 2.87 22.63 7.96
CA GLU A 389 3.80 21.84 8.74
C GLU A 389 5.13 21.62 7.98
N CYS A 390 5.08 21.32 6.69
CA CYS A 390 6.28 21.21 5.86
C CYS A 390 7.00 22.57 5.73
N GLU A 391 6.25 23.68 5.58
CA GLU A 391 6.81 25.03 5.57
C GLU A 391 7.54 25.32 6.89
N LYS A 392 6.93 25.01 8.02
CA LYS A 392 7.54 25.16 9.34
C LYS A 392 8.86 24.39 9.46
N TYR A 393 8.91 23.13 8.99
CA TYR A 393 10.15 22.34 9.05
C TYR A 393 11.21 22.88 8.11
N MET A 394 10.83 23.36 6.92
CA MET A 394 11.73 23.98 5.97
C MET A 394 12.33 25.27 6.55
N ASP A 395 11.51 26.13 7.13
CA ASP A 395 11.99 27.37 7.76
C ASP A 395 12.91 27.09 8.95
N SER A 396 12.55 26.11 9.79
CA SER A 396 13.37 25.70 10.92
C SER A 396 14.74 25.15 10.45
N TYR A 397 14.74 24.33 9.38
CA TYR A 397 15.96 23.83 8.77
C TYR A 397 16.84 24.99 8.27
N LEU A 398 16.28 25.92 7.50
CA LEU A 398 16.99 27.08 6.95
C LEU A 398 17.57 27.96 8.07
N ASP A 399 16.80 28.16 9.12
CA ASP A 399 17.25 28.98 10.24
C ASP A 399 18.39 28.34 11.02
N VAL A 400 18.30 27.05 11.32
CA VAL A 400 19.35 26.36 12.08
C VAL A 400 20.61 26.16 11.24
N SER A 401 20.47 25.83 9.95
CA SER A 401 21.60 25.51 9.06
C SER A 401 22.33 26.76 8.55
N TRP A 402 21.59 27.76 8.08
CA TRP A 402 22.17 28.85 7.29
C TRP A 402 22.17 30.21 8.01
N ARG A 403 21.46 30.37 9.14
CA ARG A 403 21.49 31.62 9.91
C ARG A 403 22.87 31.98 10.40
N ASN A 404 23.64 30.99 10.85
CA ASN A 404 25.05 31.23 11.30
C ASN A 404 25.91 31.76 10.16
N VAL A 405 25.84 31.17 8.96
CA VAL A 405 26.55 31.63 7.76
C VAL A 405 26.21 33.10 7.47
N LEU A 406 24.92 33.41 7.45
CA LEU A 406 24.42 34.78 7.18
C LEU A 406 24.78 35.79 8.29
N SER A 407 24.98 35.33 9.52
CA SER A 407 25.31 36.20 10.65
C SER A 407 26.67 36.90 10.51
N PHE A 408 27.56 36.36 9.69
CA PHE A 408 28.87 36.98 9.40
C PHE A 408 28.80 38.06 8.34
N ILE A 409 27.65 38.28 7.69
CA ILE A 409 27.43 39.43 6.81
C ILE A 409 26.91 40.58 7.68
N PRO A 410 27.75 41.65 7.91
CA PRO A 410 27.35 42.78 8.74
C PRO A 410 26.21 43.56 8.09
N LYS A 411 25.18 43.87 8.90
CA LYS A 411 24.03 44.69 8.46
C LYS A 411 24.26 46.21 8.64
N SER A 412 25.38 46.57 9.25
CA SER A 412 25.71 47.99 9.56
C SER A 412 26.93 48.47 8.81
N ASN A 413 26.82 49.66 8.24
CA ASN A 413 27.93 50.33 7.61
C ASN A 413 28.89 50.89 8.67
N PHE A 414 30.01 50.23 8.87
CA PHE A 414 31.08 50.70 9.71
C PHE A 414 31.83 51.83 8.99
N HIS A 415 32.01 52.99 9.67
CA HIS A 415 32.78 54.12 9.17
C HIS A 415 34.08 54.21 9.97
N GLY A 416 35.25 54.36 9.29
CA GLY A 416 36.52 54.56 9.96
C GLY A 416 37.66 53.74 9.35
N PRO A 417 38.92 53.94 9.84
CA PRO A 417 40.12 53.31 9.24
C PRO A 417 40.18 51.81 9.32
N LEU A 418 39.40 51.20 10.26
CA LEU A 418 39.32 49.74 10.46
C LEU A 418 38.29 49.08 9.56
N ARG A 419 37.49 49.83 8.78
CA ARG A 419 36.43 49.32 7.92
C ARG A 419 36.88 48.15 7.05
N ARG A 420 37.96 48.31 6.30
CA ARG A 420 38.48 47.28 5.40
C ARG A 420 38.85 46.00 6.13
N TRP A 421 39.47 46.10 7.27
CA TRP A 421 39.85 44.95 8.09
C TRP A 421 38.63 44.20 8.64
N ILE A 422 37.59 44.90 9.10
CA ILE A 422 36.35 44.32 9.59
C ILE A 422 35.69 43.55 8.45
N HIS A 423 35.53 44.13 7.28
CA HIS A 423 34.84 43.49 6.15
C HIS A 423 35.63 42.31 5.59
N THR A 424 36.97 42.34 5.47
CA THR A 424 37.76 41.18 5.07
C THR A 424 37.72 40.06 6.08
N THR A 425 37.68 40.34 7.37
CA THR A 425 37.52 39.36 8.43
C THR A 425 36.11 38.73 8.41
N SER A 426 35.07 39.52 8.19
CA SER A 426 33.70 39.06 8.04
C SER A 426 33.55 38.16 6.84
N LEU A 427 34.13 38.52 5.70
CA LEU A 427 34.15 37.72 4.49
C LEU A 427 34.82 36.36 4.73
N ALA A 428 35.99 36.33 5.37
CA ALA A 428 36.71 35.09 5.68
C ALA A 428 35.90 34.18 6.63
N LYS A 429 35.19 34.77 7.61
CA LYS A 429 34.33 34.04 8.52
C LYS A 429 33.07 33.46 7.80
N PHE A 430 32.47 34.27 6.91
CA PHE A 430 31.36 33.82 6.07
C PHE A 430 31.79 32.62 5.21
N GLN A 431 32.91 32.70 4.52
CA GLN A 431 33.46 31.62 3.68
C GLN A 431 33.69 30.35 4.51
N SER A 432 34.37 30.47 5.65
CA SER A 432 34.62 29.33 6.53
C SER A 432 33.31 28.69 7.05
N ALA A 433 32.35 29.51 7.44
CA ALA A 433 31.04 29.02 7.90
C ALA A 433 30.26 28.36 6.76
N PHE A 434 30.31 28.92 5.54
CA PHE A 434 29.70 28.35 4.35
C PHE A 434 30.28 26.97 4.04
N ASP A 435 31.64 26.89 3.94
CA ASP A 435 32.30 25.63 3.63
C ASP A 435 32.04 24.56 4.67
N ASN A 436 32.05 24.88 5.96
CA ASN A 436 31.70 23.95 7.03
C ASN A 436 30.27 23.43 6.91
N THR A 437 29.32 24.33 6.63
CA THR A 437 27.93 23.98 6.47
C THR A 437 27.70 23.10 5.24
N TYR A 438 28.32 23.48 4.10
CA TYR A 438 28.26 22.70 2.87
C TYR A 438 28.87 21.29 3.05
N GLN A 439 30.06 21.19 3.64
CA GLN A 439 30.72 19.89 3.86
C GLN A 439 29.91 18.98 4.79
N ALA A 440 29.23 19.52 5.79
CA ALA A 440 28.34 18.76 6.66
C ALA A 440 27.12 18.22 5.92
N GLN A 441 26.62 18.95 4.92
CA GLN A 441 25.32 18.65 4.28
C GLN A 441 25.42 18.03 2.90
N LYS A 442 26.58 18.00 2.26
CA LYS A 442 26.74 17.50 0.88
C LYS A 442 26.31 16.04 0.66
N PHE A 443 26.31 15.22 1.72
CA PHE A 443 25.90 13.83 1.68
C PHE A 443 24.47 13.61 2.20
N TRP A 444 23.77 14.68 2.59
CA TRP A 444 22.38 14.55 3.01
C TRP A 444 21.48 14.32 1.81
N LYS A 445 20.31 13.73 2.06
CA LYS A 445 19.42 13.25 1.00
C LYS A 445 18.05 13.92 1.07
N VAL A 446 17.61 14.43 -0.07
CA VAL A 446 16.22 14.80 -0.29
C VAL A 446 15.72 13.98 -1.49
N PRO A 447 15.06 12.81 -1.23
CA PRO A 447 14.75 11.85 -2.29
C PRO A 447 13.77 12.38 -3.33
N GLU A 448 12.87 13.29 -2.94
CA GLU A 448 11.85 13.81 -3.84
C GLU A 448 12.41 14.99 -4.66
N PRO A 449 12.45 14.88 -6.01
CA PRO A 449 13.14 15.87 -6.85
C PRO A 449 12.57 17.29 -6.76
N ARG A 450 11.22 17.43 -6.64
CA ARG A 450 10.57 18.74 -6.55
C ARG A 450 10.88 19.44 -5.23
N LEU A 451 10.84 18.69 -4.13
CA LEU A 451 11.21 19.21 -2.81
C LEU A 451 12.68 19.60 -2.78
N ARG A 452 13.56 18.80 -3.39
CA ARG A 452 15.00 19.07 -3.53
C ARG A 452 15.26 20.38 -4.28
N SER A 453 14.62 20.56 -5.44
CA SER A 453 14.75 21.80 -6.23
C SER A 453 14.28 23.01 -5.43
N LEU A 454 13.09 22.94 -4.81
CA LEU A 454 12.55 24.02 -4.00
C LEU A 454 13.47 24.39 -2.84
N LEU A 455 14.03 23.40 -2.15
CA LEU A 455 14.95 23.63 -1.02
C LEU A 455 16.26 24.29 -1.49
N ARG A 456 16.84 23.82 -2.57
CA ARG A 456 18.05 24.42 -3.20
C ARG A 456 17.79 25.85 -3.62
N GLU A 457 16.73 26.11 -4.36
CA GLU A 457 16.35 27.46 -4.81
C GLU A 457 16.17 28.41 -3.62
N THR A 458 15.54 27.93 -2.54
CA THR A 458 15.31 28.73 -1.34
C THR A 458 16.62 29.06 -0.62
N ILE A 459 17.55 28.07 -0.51
CA ILE A 459 18.88 28.29 0.05
C ILE A 459 19.68 29.27 -0.80
N ILE A 460 19.73 29.05 -2.12
CA ILE A 460 20.45 29.92 -3.06
C ILE A 460 19.91 31.34 -2.95
N LYS A 461 18.60 31.52 -3.04
CA LYS A 461 17.97 32.84 -2.91
C LYS A 461 18.32 33.52 -1.59
N ARG A 462 18.33 32.78 -0.47
CA ARG A 462 18.59 33.37 0.85
C ARG A 462 20.07 33.70 1.06
N VAL A 463 20.96 32.78 0.66
CA VAL A 463 22.42 32.92 0.92
C VAL A 463 23.12 33.80 -0.13
N ILE A 464 22.88 33.49 -1.41
CA ILE A 464 23.59 34.15 -2.51
C ILE A 464 23.06 35.59 -2.70
N SER A 465 21.77 35.87 -2.53
CA SER A 465 21.28 37.25 -2.59
C SER A 465 21.88 38.11 -1.49
N ALA A 466 21.89 37.63 -0.24
CA ALA A 466 22.50 38.37 0.86
C ALA A 466 23.99 38.59 0.66
N TYR A 467 24.72 37.62 0.12
CA TYR A 467 26.15 37.73 -0.20
C TYR A 467 26.41 38.70 -1.36
N ASN A 468 25.61 38.66 -2.44
CA ASN A 468 25.72 39.58 -3.56
C ASN A 468 25.42 41.03 -3.11
N ASP A 469 24.42 41.26 -2.30
CA ASP A 469 24.08 42.58 -1.80
C ASP A 469 25.22 43.13 -0.92
N TYR A 470 25.83 42.30 -0.08
CA TYR A 470 26.98 42.65 0.71
C TYR A 470 28.19 43.05 -0.16
N LEU A 471 28.46 42.32 -1.25
CA LEU A 471 29.57 42.64 -2.18
C LEU A 471 29.29 43.93 -2.96
N LYS A 472 28.04 44.21 -3.37
CA LYS A 472 27.66 45.45 -4.03
C LYS A 472 27.87 46.69 -3.13
N GLU A 473 27.58 46.54 -1.83
CA GLU A 473 27.80 47.60 -0.85
C GLU A 473 29.30 47.84 -0.54
N HIS A 474 30.17 46.83 -0.85
CA HIS A 474 31.60 46.83 -0.54
C HIS A 474 32.47 46.44 -1.74
N PRO A 475 32.53 47.27 -2.81
CA PRO A 475 33.23 46.92 -4.04
C PRO A 475 34.75 46.70 -3.83
N GLU A 476 35.32 47.20 -2.74
CA GLU A 476 36.69 46.93 -2.33
C GLU A 476 36.97 45.45 -2.03
N LEU A 477 35.97 44.67 -1.73
CA LEU A 477 36.06 43.22 -1.47
C LEU A 477 36.09 42.39 -2.74
N GLU A 478 35.62 42.92 -3.86
CA GLU A 478 35.53 42.22 -5.13
C GLU A 478 36.85 41.64 -5.59
N LYS A 479 37.96 42.37 -5.31
CA LYS A 479 39.33 41.90 -5.60
C LYS A 479 39.76 40.66 -4.79
N HIS A 480 39.12 40.42 -3.66
CA HIS A 480 39.40 39.23 -2.81
C HIS A 480 38.54 38.03 -3.22
N VAL A 481 37.51 38.26 -4.04
CA VAL A 481 36.54 37.24 -4.48
C VAL A 481 36.69 36.85 -5.94
N SER A 482 37.14 37.79 -6.80
CA SER A 482 37.20 37.71 -8.28
C SER A 482 38.20 36.73 -8.88
N GLY A 483 38.54 35.67 -8.28
CA GLY A 483 39.44 34.63 -8.83
C GLY A 483 39.56 33.41 -7.94
N GLY A 484 38.82 33.38 -6.86
CA GLY A 484 38.89 32.32 -5.87
C GLY A 484 37.61 31.48 -5.80
N SER A 485 37.67 30.38 -5.04
CA SER A 485 36.59 29.46 -4.73
C SER A 485 35.36 30.12 -4.06
N SER A 486 35.41 31.42 -3.79
CA SER A 486 34.44 32.21 -3.04
C SER A 486 33.59 33.13 -3.93
N SER A 487 33.66 32.98 -5.26
CA SER A 487 32.79 33.79 -6.13
C SER A 487 31.35 33.37 -5.95
N PRO A 488 30.37 34.32 -5.98
CA PRO A 488 28.95 33.99 -5.82
C PRO A 488 28.48 32.88 -6.76
N LYS A 489 28.99 32.85 -7.98
CA LYS A 489 28.65 31.82 -8.97
C LYS A 489 29.11 30.42 -8.55
N ILE A 490 30.34 30.30 -8.02
CA ILE A 490 30.87 29.00 -7.53
C ILE A 490 30.06 28.53 -6.32
N LEU A 491 29.73 29.44 -5.39
CA LEU A 491 28.93 29.10 -4.23
C LEU A 491 27.50 28.68 -4.63
N GLU A 492 26.93 29.30 -5.66
CA GLU A 492 25.64 28.92 -6.23
C GLU A 492 25.70 27.52 -6.87
N GLU A 493 26.71 27.20 -7.64
CA GLU A 493 26.98 25.88 -8.22
C GLU A 493 27.06 24.80 -7.11
N MET A 494 27.87 25.07 -6.06
CA MET A 494 27.98 24.17 -4.90
C MET A 494 26.62 23.92 -4.22
N LEU A 495 25.83 24.96 -4.01
CA LEU A 495 24.49 24.83 -3.42
C LEU A 495 23.54 24.05 -4.33
N GLY A 496 23.72 24.13 -5.65
CA GLY A 496 22.99 23.35 -6.64
C GLY A 496 23.27 21.85 -6.58
N GLU A 497 24.39 21.43 -6.01
CA GLU A 497 24.77 20.01 -5.85
C GLU A 497 24.29 19.37 -4.52
N LEU A 498 23.77 20.17 -3.56
CA LEU A 498 23.32 19.65 -2.27
C LEU A 498 22.24 18.58 -2.44
N PHE A 499 22.17 17.62 -1.51
CA PHE A 499 21.09 16.62 -1.35
C PHE A 499 20.98 15.58 -2.46
N GLU A 500 21.99 15.36 -3.27
CA GLU A 500 21.96 14.28 -4.28
C GLU A 500 22.27 12.90 -3.66
N GLY A 501 23.03 12.84 -2.59
CA GLY A 501 23.29 11.69 -1.74
C GLY A 501 24.23 10.66 -2.31
#